data_65f0dd06e9e41d754f27940bef9ab7c6
#
_entry.id   65f0dd06e9e41d754f27940bef9ab7c6
#
_cell.length_a   1.000
_cell.length_b   1.000
_cell.length_c   1.000
_cell.angle_alpha   90.00
_cell.angle_beta   90.00
_cell.angle_gamma   90.00
#
_symmetry.space_group_name_H-M   'P 1'
#
loop_
_entity.id
_entity.type
_entity.pdbx_description
1 polymer ?
#
loop_
_entity_poly.entity_id
_entity_poly.type
_entity_poly.pdbx_seq_one_letter_code
_entity_poly.pdbx_strand_id
1 'polypeptide(L)'
;MNFSSIASAIGGFLVLIYLVWQVVVKFCGEKEWFSKRRKERQKQKEEENKKQLKQDRKLTCLIHSSNDMMRAEIVKIYYRYLPYKKMLQHSRELLNKLFHDYHDQGGNSFIEDMYDEMKTWPVVNNDKDLRE
;
A
#
# COMPACT_ATOMS: atom_id res chain seq x y z
N MET A 1 -49.62 -65.10 -7.99
CA MET A 1 -49.00 -63.82 -7.73
C MET A 1 -50.11 -62.78 -7.61
N ASN A 2 -50.32 -62.21 -6.41
CA ASN A 2 -51.42 -61.32 -6.12
C ASN A 2 -51.19 -59.94 -6.70
N PHE A 3 -52.10 -59.47 -7.52
CA PHE A 3 -52.08 -58.13 -8.16
C PHE A 3 -51.87 -57.00 -7.14
N SER A 4 -52.37 -57.17 -5.94
CA SER A 4 -52.26 -56.23 -4.83
C SER A 4 -50.80 -56.09 -4.32
N SER A 5 -49.97 -57.15 -4.37
CA SER A 5 -48.59 -57.15 -3.95
C SER A 5 -47.70 -56.40 -4.95
N ILE A 6 -48.00 -56.48 -6.24
CA ILE A 6 -47.29 -55.78 -7.30
C ILE A 6 -47.61 -54.27 -7.29
N ALA A 7 -48.85 -53.90 -7.03
CA ALA A 7 -49.23 -52.50 -6.95
C ALA A 7 -48.61 -51.79 -5.74
N SER A 8 -48.49 -52.45 -4.60
CA SER A 8 -47.77 -51.89 -3.42
C SER A 8 -46.26 -51.73 -3.61
N ALA A 9 -45.65 -52.70 -4.31
CA ALA A 9 -44.22 -52.61 -4.64
C ALA A 9 -43.89 -51.44 -5.60
N ILE A 10 -44.75 -51.25 -6.63
CA ILE A 10 -44.61 -50.13 -7.58
C ILE A 10 -44.78 -48.79 -6.87
N GLY A 11 -45.81 -48.67 -5.98
CA GLY A 11 -46.04 -47.45 -5.19
C GLY A 11 -44.86 -47.08 -4.29
N GLY A 12 -44.26 -48.08 -3.61
CA GLY A 12 -43.08 -47.87 -2.78
C GLY A 12 -41.86 -47.43 -3.58
N PHE A 13 -41.69 -47.98 -4.79
CA PHE A 13 -40.58 -47.61 -5.66
C PHE A 13 -40.70 -46.15 -6.20
N LEU A 14 -41.91 -45.73 -6.54
CA LEU A 14 -42.14 -44.36 -6.96
C LEU A 14 -41.95 -43.34 -5.85
N VAL A 15 -42.27 -43.66 -4.62
CA VAL A 15 -41.99 -42.80 -3.45
C VAL A 15 -40.52 -42.67 -3.20
N LEU A 16 -39.75 -43.73 -3.33
CA LEU A 16 -38.29 -43.70 -3.20
C LEU A 16 -37.64 -42.84 -4.30
N ILE A 17 -38.07 -42.97 -5.54
CA ILE A 17 -37.58 -42.14 -6.66
C ILE A 17 -37.92 -40.66 -6.38
N TYR A 18 -39.10 -40.37 -5.89
CA TYR A 18 -39.49 -38.98 -5.56
C TYR A 18 -38.62 -38.38 -4.42
N LEU A 19 -38.32 -39.19 -3.37
CA LEU A 19 -37.47 -38.74 -2.29
C LEU A 19 -36.01 -38.50 -2.75
N VAL A 20 -35.49 -39.39 -3.58
CA VAL A 20 -34.16 -39.22 -4.19
C VAL A 20 -34.14 -37.98 -5.08
N TRP A 21 -35.17 -37.74 -5.88
CA TRP A 21 -35.30 -36.54 -6.70
C TRP A 21 -35.30 -35.27 -5.86
N GLN A 22 -36.04 -35.22 -4.77
CA GLN A 22 -36.06 -34.09 -3.84
C GLN A 22 -34.69 -33.77 -3.25
N VAL A 23 -33.93 -34.81 -2.85
CA VAL A 23 -32.57 -34.66 -2.33
C VAL A 23 -31.62 -34.12 -3.39
N VAL A 24 -31.70 -34.65 -4.62
CA VAL A 24 -30.87 -34.21 -5.75
C VAL A 24 -31.12 -32.75 -6.11
N VAL A 25 -32.38 -32.34 -6.18
CA VAL A 25 -32.75 -30.96 -6.50
C VAL A 25 -32.27 -29.98 -5.41
N LYS A 26 -32.40 -30.33 -4.13
CA LYS A 26 -31.83 -29.56 -3.03
C LYS A 26 -30.33 -29.43 -3.14
N PHE A 27 -29.64 -30.53 -3.40
CA PHE A 27 -28.16 -30.53 -3.51
C PHE A 27 -27.64 -29.74 -4.72
N CYS A 28 -28.35 -29.76 -5.85
CA CYS A 28 -28.02 -28.94 -7.02
C CYS A 28 -28.20 -27.45 -6.75
N GLY A 29 -29.29 -27.06 -6.10
CA GLY A 29 -29.53 -25.66 -5.74
C GLY A 29 -28.48 -25.07 -4.78
N GLU A 30 -28.04 -25.88 -3.80
CA GLU A 30 -26.97 -25.48 -2.89
C GLU A 30 -25.62 -25.27 -3.60
N LYS A 31 -25.27 -26.13 -4.56
CA LYS A 31 -24.00 -25.97 -5.32
C LYS A 31 -23.96 -24.68 -6.14
N GLU A 32 -25.06 -24.31 -6.78
CA GLU A 32 -25.14 -23.04 -7.54
C GLU A 32 -25.02 -21.82 -6.62
N TRP A 33 -25.68 -21.85 -5.47
CA TRP A 33 -25.60 -20.77 -4.48
C TRP A 33 -24.18 -20.61 -3.92
N PHE A 34 -23.50 -21.72 -3.59
CA PHE A 34 -22.10 -21.69 -3.14
C PHE A 34 -21.15 -21.19 -4.23
N SER A 35 -21.36 -21.54 -5.48
CA SER A 35 -20.54 -21.07 -6.61
C SER A 35 -20.71 -19.56 -6.83
N LYS A 36 -21.95 -19.06 -6.76
CA LYS A 36 -22.26 -17.64 -6.86
C LYS A 36 -21.61 -16.84 -5.74
N ARG A 37 -21.72 -17.31 -4.49
CA ARG A 37 -21.08 -16.69 -3.33
C ARG A 37 -19.54 -16.67 -3.42
N ARG A 38 -18.92 -17.73 -3.96
CA ARG A 38 -17.47 -17.73 -4.20
C ARG A 38 -17.06 -16.69 -5.21
N LYS A 39 -17.78 -16.55 -6.31
CA LYS A 39 -17.53 -15.53 -7.35
C LYS A 39 -17.70 -14.11 -6.81
N GLU A 40 -18.69 -13.86 -6.00
CA GLU A 40 -18.90 -12.56 -5.35
C GLU A 40 -17.75 -12.20 -4.39
N ARG A 41 -17.31 -13.14 -3.55
CA ARG A 41 -16.15 -12.95 -2.66
C ARG A 41 -14.85 -12.72 -3.43
N GLN A 42 -14.66 -13.41 -4.56
CA GLN A 42 -13.50 -13.18 -5.41
C GLN A 42 -13.50 -11.78 -6.02
N LYS A 43 -14.65 -11.32 -6.54
CA LYS A 43 -14.80 -9.95 -7.06
C LYS A 43 -14.53 -8.90 -5.98
N GLN A 44 -15.07 -9.09 -4.78
CA GLN A 44 -14.82 -8.17 -3.65
C GLN A 44 -13.33 -8.10 -3.31
N LYS A 45 -12.64 -9.25 -3.22
CA LYS A 45 -11.19 -9.28 -2.98
C LYS A 45 -10.38 -8.62 -4.10
N GLU A 46 -10.77 -8.82 -5.36
CA GLU A 46 -10.12 -8.15 -6.49
C GLU A 46 -10.32 -6.63 -6.45
N GLU A 47 -11.50 -6.16 -6.08
CA GLU A 47 -11.77 -4.73 -5.93
C GLU A 47 -11.00 -4.12 -4.76
N GLU A 48 -10.92 -4.81 -3.63
CA GLU A 48 -10.12 -4.40 -2.47
C GLU A 48 -8.63 -4.33 -2.84
N ASN A 49 -8.09 -5.36 -3.49
CA ASN A 49 -6.72 -5.39 -3.95
C ASN A 49 -6.42 -4.25 -4.96
N LYS A 50 -7.35 -3.96 -5.87
CA LYS A 50 -7.22 -2.82 -6.79
C LYS A 50 -7.22 -1.48 -6.06
N LYS A 51 -8.03 -1.33 -5.01
CA LYS A 51 -8.04 -0.11 -4.18
C LYS A 51 -6.72 0.04 -3.41
N GLN A 52 -6.24 -1.03 -2.79
CA GLN A 52 -4.95 -1.03 -2.08
C GLN A 52 -3.80 -0.67 -3.03
N LEU A 53 -3.72 -1.31 -4.20
CA LEU A 53 -2.68 -1.01 -5.19
C LEU A 53 -2.70 0.46 -5.65
N LYS A 54 -3.89 1.06 -5.78
CA LYS A 54 -4.01 2.49 -6.10
C LYS A 54 -3.54 3.39 -4.96
N GLN A 55 -3.81 3.00 -3.71
CA GLN A 55 -3.34 3.73 -2.53
C GLN A 55 -1.82 3.65 -2.39
N ASP A 56 -1.24 2.46 -2.57
CA ASP A 56 0.20 2.23 -2.51
C ASP A 56 0.94 3.06 -3.58
N ARG A 57 0.42 3.09 -4.81
CA ARG A 57 0.98 3.94 -5.88
C ARG A 57 0.94 5.42 -5.53
N LYS A 58 -0.16 5.91 -4.94
CA LYS A 58 -0.26 7.30 -4.52
C LYS A 58 0.73 7.61 -3.40
N LEU A 59 0.85 6.71 -2.41
CA LEU A 59 1.80 6.85 -1.32
C LEU A 59 3.24 6.90 -1.83
N THR A 60 3.61 5.98 -2.73
CA THR A 60 4.93 5.96 -3.36
C THR A 60 5.21 7.27 -4.11
N CYS A 61 4.24 7.77 -4.86
CA CYS A 61 4.37 9.05 -5.57
C CYS A 61 4.57 10.23 -4.61
N LEU A 62 3.87 10.25 -3.48
CA LEU A 62 4.02 11.29 -2.46
C LEU A 62 5.40 11.23 -1.79
N ILE A 63 5.90 10.03 -1.49
CA ILE A 63 7.24 9.85 -0.92
C ILE A 63 8.31 10.36 -1.90
N HIS A 64 8.23 10.00 -3.18
CA HIS A 64 9.17 10.50 -4.19
C HIS A 64 9.11 12.03 -4.33
N SER A 65 7.92 12.61 -4.39
CA SER A 65 7.75 14.06 -4.45
C SER A 65 8.30 14.77 -3.21
N SER A 66 8.10 14.20 -2.03
CA SER A 66 8.67 14.71 -0.78
C SER A 66 10.19 14.67 -0.79
N ASN A 67 10.79 13.56 -1.25
CA ASN A 67 12.23 13.42 -1.39
C ASN A 67 12.82 14.45 -2.35
N ASP A 68 12.19 14.67 -3.50
CA ASP A 68 12.63 15.67 -4.47
C ASP A 68 12.59 17.09 -3.88
N MET A 69 11.57 17.41 -3.09
CA MET A 69 11.47 18.70 -2.42
C MET A 69 12.57 18.87 -1.35
N MET A 70 12.79 17.88 -0.50
CA MET A 70 13.85 17.92 0.51
C MET A 70 15.22 18.03 -0.13
N ARG A 71 15.48 17.25 -1.17
CA ARG A 71 16.72 17.34 -1.97
C ARG A 71 16.94 18.75 -2.52
N ALA A 72 15.93 19.34 -3.14
CA ALA A 72 16.03 20.68 -3.71
C ALA A 72 16.33 21.73 -2.64
N GLU A 73 15.73 21.63 -1.45
CA GLU A 73 15.97 22.58 -0.36
C GLU A 73 17.37 22.40 0.26
N ILE A 74 17.86 21.16 0.42
CA ILE A 74 19.25 20.90 0.88
C ILE A 74 20.25 21.48 -0.12
N VAL A 75 20.09 21.25 -1.42
CA VAL A 75 20.93 21.80 -2.48
C VAL A 75 20.90 23.33 -2.47
N LYS A 76 19.74 23.93 -2.26
CA LYS A 76 19.58 25.39 -2.17
C LYS A 76 20.32 25.96 -0.94
N ILE A 77 20.24 25.28 0.21
CA ILE A 77 20.99 25.65 1.41
C ILE A 77 22.50 25.57 1.12
N TYR A 78 22.96 24.49 0.51
CA TYR A 78 24.36 24.30 0.14
C TYR A 78 24.90 25.47 -0.68
N TYR A 79 24.27 25.80 -1.82
CA TYR A 79 24.73 26.87 -2.69
C TYR A 79 24.60 28.26 -2.07
N ARG A 80 23.65 28.47 -1.15
CA ARG A 80 23.51 29.73 -0.41
C ARG A 80 24.72 29.99 0.50
N TYR A 81 25.23 28.95 1.19
CA TYR A 81 26.29 29.07 2.17
C TYR A 81 27.68 28.73 1.65
N LEU A 82 27.77 28.11 0.47
CA LEU A 82 29.03 27.73 -0.16
C LEU A 82 30.06 28.88 -0.27
N PRO A 83 29.69 30.15 -0.63
CA PRO A 83 30.64 31.24 -0.73
C PRO A 83 31.26 31.64 0.61
N TYR A 84 30.52 31.44 1.69
CA TYR A 84 30.96 31.84 3.04
C TYR A 84 31.65 30.73 3.81
N LYS A 85 31.35 29.49 3.46
CA LYS A 85 31.71 28.27 4.20
C LYS A 85 31.45 28.38 5.71
N LYS A 86 30.42 29.13 6.06
CA LYS A 86 29.85 29.34 7.38
C LYS A 86 28.34 29.24 7.27
N MET A 87 27.64 28.90 8.33
CA MET A 87 26.20 28.70 8.30
C MET A 87 25.53 29.29 9.54
N LEU A 88 24.34 29.88 9.37
CA LEU A 88 23.53 30.31 10.50
C LEU A 88 22.97 29.14 11.30
N GLN A 89 22.87 29.31 12.62
CA GLN A 89 22.38 28.27 13.55
C GLN A 89 21.04 27.67 13.12
N HIS A 90 20.04 28.52 12.83
CA HIS A 90 18.72 28.04 12.40
C HIS A 90 18.75 27.26 11.08
N SER A 91 19.65 27.64 10.16
CA SER A 91 19.82 26.92 8.89
C SER A 91 20.49 25.58 9.09
N ARG A 92 21.39 25.46 10.06
CA ARG A 92 21.99 24.19 10.48
C ARG A 92 20.96 23.24 11.05
N GLU A 93 20.09 23.71 11.90
CA GLU A 93 19.02 22.93 12.49
C GLU A 93 18.03 22.44 11.44
N LEU A 94 17.64 23.33 10.51
CA LEU A 94 16.78 22.98 9.37
C LEU A 94 17.45 21.93 8.47
N LEU A 95 18.72 22.12 8.14
CA LEU A 95 19.50 21.19 7.32
C LEU A 95 19.54 19.79 7.95
N ASN A 96 19.84 19.71 9.25
CA ASN A 96 19.91 18.44 9.95
C ASN A 96 18.56 17.71 9.90
N LYS A 97 17.46 18.43 10.10
CA LYS A 97 16.12 17.85 10.03
C LYS A 97 15.80 17.35 8.61
N LEU A 98 16.02 18.19 7.60
CA LEU A 98 15.74 17.84 6.19
C LEU A 98 16.59 16.63 5.76
N PHE A 99 17.85 16.59 6.16
CA PHE A 99 18.75 15.48 5.81
C PHE A 99 18.29 14.18 6.48
N HIS A 100 17.92 14.21 7.76
CA HIS A 100 17.44 13.04 8.48
C HIS A 100 16.17 12.48 7.80
N ASP A 101 15.19 13.34 7.54
CA ASP A 101 13.92 12.95 6.89
C ASP A 101 14.18 12.40 5.47
N TYR A 102 15.12 12.99 4.72
CA TYR A 102 15.51 12.56 3.38
C TYR A 102 16.22 11.18 3.41
N HIS A 103 17.16 10.99 4.34
CA HIS A 103 17.90 9.75 4.50
C HIS A 103 16.97 8.60 4.90
N ASP A 104 16.04 8.80 5.83
CA ASP A 104 15.08 7.80 6.28
C ASP A 104 14.13 7.34 5.16
N GLN A 105 13.91 8.20 4.16
CA GLN A 105 13.12 7.87 2.98
C GLN A 105 13.94 7.25 1.83
N GLY A 106 15.19 6.87 2.08
CA GLY A 106 16.07 6.23 1.09
C GLY A 106 16.75 7.21 0.13
N GLY A 107 17.18 8.36 0.65
CA GLY A 107 17.96 9.37 -0.09
C GLY A 107 19.26 8.83 -0.70
N ASN A 108 19.86 9.58 -1.62
CA ASN A 108 21.04 9.17 -2.36
C ASN A 108 22.35 9.77 -1.80
N SER A 109 23.49 9.14 -2.13
CA SER A 109 24.85 9.50 -1.69
C SER A 109 25.28 10.92 -2.06
N PHE A 110 24.80 11.49 -3.17
CA PHE A 110 25.17 12.85 -3.58
C PHE A 110 24.78 13.92 -2.54
N ILE A 111 23.62 13.77 -1.92
CA ILE A 111 23.18 14.69 -0.86
C ILE A 111 23.91 14.43 0.44
N GLU A 112 24.33 13.19 0.69
CA GLU A 112 25.18 12.83 1.83
C GLU A 112 26.52 13.55 1.76
N ASP A 113 27.19 13.56 0.60
CA ASP A 113 28.46 14.26 0.39
C ASP A 113 28.34 15.77 0.66
N MET A 114 27.26 16.40 0.14
CA MET A 114 26.97 17.81 0.41
C MET A 114 26.70 18.09 1.90
N TYR A 115 25.96 17.22 2.55
CA TYR A 115 25.64 17.35 3.97
C TYR A 115 26.90 17.22 4.82
N ASP A 116 27.77 16.24 4.53
CA ASP A 116 29.01 16.02 5.25
C ASP A 116 29.99 17.19 5.07
N GLU A 117 30.06 17.79 3.88
CA GLU A 117 30.80 19.03 3.68
C GLU A 117 30.22 20.15 4.52
N MET A 118 28.92 20.42 4.42
CA MET A 118 28.25 21.47 5.19
C MET A 118 28.41 21.30 6.71
N LYS A 119 28.45 20.07 7.19
CA LYS A 119 28.60 19.74 8.61
C LYS A 119 29.95 20.21 9.19
N THR A 120 30.97 20.36 8.37
CA THR A 120 32.28 20.88 8.78
C THR A 120 32.33 22.40 8.91
N TRP A 121 31.33 23.12 8.33
CA TRP A 121 31.33 24.58 8.33
C TRP A 121 31.02 25.14 9.72
N PRO A 122 31.70 26.21 10.17
CA PRO A 122 31.42 26.86 11.43
C PRO A 122 30.01 27.46 11.45
N VAL A 123 29.39 27.43 12.62
CA VAL A 123 28.06 27.99 12.84
C VAL A 123 28.17 29.38 13.44
N VAL A 124 27.41 30.32 12.90
CA VAL A 124 27.33 31.72 13.36
C VAL A 124 25.90 32.09 13.73
N ASN A 125 25.76 33.04 14.65
CA ASN A 125 24.44 33.41 15.15
C ASN A 125 23.81 34.59 14.40
N ASN A 126 24.62 35.41 13.72
CA ASN A 126 24.18 36.65 13.05
C ASN A 126 24.63 36.69 11.60
N ASP A 127 23.84 37.39 10.76
CA ASP A 127 24.17 37.61 9.36
C ASP A 127 25.44 38.47 9.15
N LYS A 128 25.83 39.28 10.13
CA LYS A 128 27.08 40.04 10.08
C LYS A 128 28.30 39.14 10.11
N ASP A 129 28.32 38.16 11.04
CA ASP A 129 29.40 37.19 11.21
C ASP A 129 29.51 36.23 10.02
N LEU A 130 28.45 36.15 9.22
CA LEU A 130 28.43 35.35 8.00
C LEU A 130 29.28 35.97 6.89
N ARG A 131 29.36 37.32 6.83
CA ARG A 131 29.94 38.10 5.73
C ARG A 131 31.36 38.57 6.02
N GLU A 132 31.80 38.48 7.26
CA GLU A 132 33.19 38.70 7.73
C GLU A 132 34.06 37.46 7.56
#